data_28f4666841cf272b20b3e32de4218ea4
#
_entry.id   28f4666841cf272b20b3e32de4218ea4
#
_cell.length_a   1.000
_cell.length_b   1.000
_cell.length_c   1.000
_cell.angle_alpha   90.00
_cell.angle_beta   90.00
_cell.angle_gamma   90.00
#
_symmetry.space_group_name_H-M   'P 1'
#
loop_
_entity.id
_entity.type
_entity.pdbx_description
1 polymer ?
#
loop_
_entity_poly.entity_id
_entity_poly.type
_entity_poly.pdbx_seq_one_letter_code
_entity_poly.pdbx_strand_id
1 'polypeptide(L)'
;LGDVYKRQALSIVQQLCGHIGRRVEYVIDGEVLTVDCLMCAVCNGRAYGGGFMAGPEAQPDDGWLDVFIVRKVSRRVIAKLLMLYKNGQHFQNGQLTEAAKPYFIYRRAKSVSLRAADDRGPIIATADGECAPCEQVRVEVQPLAGRVLLPQPAYQRFTAKKAAVK
;
A
#
# COMPACT_ATOMS: atom_id res chain seq x y z
N LEU A 1 23.22 -13.64 10.88
CA LEU A 1 21.76 -13.36 10.91
C LEU A 1 21.39 -12.24 11.90
N GLY A 2 22.03 -12.15 13.09
CA GLY A 2 21.70 -11.13 14.09
C GLY A 2 22.01 -9.68 13.69
N ASP A 3 23.02 -9.42 12.87
CA ASP A 3 23.42 -8.07 12.49
C ASP A 3 22.51 -7.44 11.42
N VAL A 4 21.90 -8.23 10.56
CA VAL A 4 20.94 -7.75 9.56
C VAL A 4 19.68 -7.25 10.24
N TYR A 5 19.15 -7.99 11.22
CA TYR A 5 17.97 -7.56 11.98
C TYR A 5 18.24 -6.34 12.86
N LYS A 6 19.44 -6.24 13.45
CA LYS A 6 19.83 -5.04 14.22
C LYS A 6 19.93 -3.80 13.34
N ARG A 7 20.50 -3.91 12.15
CA ARG A 7 20.59 -2.80 11.18
C ARG A 7 19.21 -2.39 10.68
N GLN A 8 18.33 -3.36 10.40
CA GLN A 8 16.93 -3.07 10.02
C GLN A 8 16.16 -2.38 11.16
N ALA A 9 16.28 -2.86 12.39
CA ALA A 9 15.66 -2.23 13.54
C ALA A 9 16.20 -0.81 13.77
N LEU A 10 17.52 -0.61 13.63
CA LEU A 10 18.14 0.71 13.79
C LEU A 10 17.68 1.68 12.71
N SER A 11 17.58 1.24 11.44
CA SER A 11 17.07 2.07 10.35
C SER A 11 15.60 2.47 10.55
N ILE A 12 14.78 1.57 11.05
CA ILE A 12 13.39 1.87 11.42
C ILE A 12 13.33 2.91 12.54
N VAL A 13 14.15 2.76 13.57
CA VAL A 13 14.22 3.73 14.70
C VAL A 13 14.71 5.09 14.20
N GLN A 14 15.73 5.14 13.36
CA GLN A 14 16.24 6.39 12.77
C GLN A 14 15.18 7.08 11.92
N GLN A 15 14.44 6.36 11.09
CA GLN A 15 13.32 6.91 10.31
C GLN A 15 12.18 7.39 11.22
N LEU A 16 11.90 6.68 12.31
CA LEU A 16 10.93 7.12 13.30
C LEU A 16 11.35 8.37 14.07
N CYS A 17 12.66 8.67 14.17
CA CYS A 17 13.18 9.89 14.81
C CYS A 17 13.16 11.12 13.90
N GLY A 18 13.08 10.93 12.57
CA GLY A 18 13.02 12.00 11.57
C GLY A 18 11.63 12.65 11.40
N HIS A 19 11.49 13.47 10.37
CA HIS A 19 10.20 14.03 9.97
C HIS A 19 9.32 12.92 9.37
N ILE A 20 8.28 12.53 10.10
CA ILE A 20 7.38 11.45 9.69
C ILE A 20 6.25 12.02 8.85
N GLY A 21 6.08 11.45 7.67
CA GLY A 21 5.04 11.82 6.72
C GLY A 21 5.29 13.16 6.03
N ARG A 22 4.64 13.38 4.93
CA ARG A 22 4.75 14.59 4.09
C ARG A 22 3.43 14.89 3.39
N ARG A 23 3.32 16.09 2.83
CA ARG A 23 2.19 16.47 2.01
C ARG A 23 2.36 15.93 0.60
N VAL A 24 1.37 15.19 0.12
CA VAL A 24 1.38 14.57 -1.21
C VAL A 24 0.08 14.89 -1.92
N GLU A 25 0.19 15.23 -3.20
CA GLU A 25 -0.93 15.37 -4.11
C GLU A 25 -1.10 14.06 -4.88
N TYR A 26 -2.31 13.59 -4.91
CA TYR A 26 -2.77 12.40 -5.63
C TYR A 26 -3.73 12.80 -6.73
N VAL A 27 -3.64 12.17 -7.89
CA VAL A 27 -4.69 12.18 -8.91
C VAL A 27 -5.14 10.73 -9.09
N ILE A 28 -6.35 10.43 -8.67
CA ILE A 28 -6.93 9.08 -8.65
C ILE A 28 -8.12 9.06 -9.60
N ASP A 29 -7.98 8.38 -10.75
CA ASP A 29 -8.96 8.38 -11.85
C ASP A 29 -9.49 9.80 -12.19
N GLY A 30 -8.62 10.81 -12.14
CA GLY A 30 -8.92 12.21 -12.42
C GLY A 30 -9.36 13.05 -11.20
N GLU A 31 -9.67 12.44 -10.07
CA GLU A 31 -9.95 13.16 -8.82
C GLU A 31 -8.65 13.61 -8.15
N VAL A 32 -8.53 14.90 -7.84
CA VAL A 32 -7.36 15.47 -7.15
C VAL A 32 -7.58 15.45 -5.65
N LEU A 33 -6.64 14.91 -4.91
CA LEU A 33 -6.64 14.83 -3.45
C LEU A 33 -5.28 15.21 -2.88
N THR A 34 -5.20 16.19 -2.00
CA THR A 34 -3.97 16.55 -1.30
C THR A 34 -4.06 16.16 0.18
N VAL A 35 -3.12 15.37 0.67
CA VAL A 35 -3.14 14.79 2.01
C VAL A 35 -1.76 14.84 2.65
N ASP A 36 -1.72 15.16 3.95
CA ASP A 36 -0.57 14.87 4.78
C ASP A 36 -0.58 13.37 5.12
N CYS A 37 0.33 12.63 4.51
CA CYS A 37 0.36 11.17 4.62
C CYS A 37 1.70 10.64 5.13
N LEU A 38 1.64 9.47 5.75
CA LEU A 38 2.80 8.69 6.17
C LEU A 38 3.32 7.84 5.01
N MET A 39 2.41 7.19 4.30
CA MET A 39 2.71 6.33 3.15
C MET A 39 1.46 6.14 2.28
N CYS A 40 1.68 5.69 1.06
CA CYS A 40 0.65 5.20 0.16
C CYS A 40 1.03 3.82 -0.35
N ALA A 41 0.11 2.87 -0.32
CA ALA A 41 0.24 1.58 -0.97
C ALA A 41 -0.76 1.49 -2.12
N VAL A 42 -0.25 1.20 -3.32
CA VAL A 42 -1.05 0.90 -4.50
C VAL A 42 -0.93 -0.59 -4.75
N CYS A 43 -2.01 -1.31 -4.50
CA CYS A 43 -2.00 -2.77 -4.43
C CYS A 43 -2.74 -3.36 -5.62
N ASN A 44 -2.08 -4.29 -6.34
CA ASN A 44 -2.70 -5.21 -7.29
C ASN A 44 -2.77 -6.64 -6.73
N GLY A 45 -2.20 -6.86 -5.56
CA GLY A 45 -2.17 -8.12 -4.84
C GLY A 45 -2.30 -7.90 -3.34
N ARG A 46 -2.51 -9.01 -2.60
CA ARG A 46 -2.88 -8.94 -1.18
C ARG A 46 -1.74 -8.58 -0.25
N ALA A 47 -0.55 -9.05 -0.55
CA ALA A 47 0.59 -8.92 0.35
C ALA A 47 1.88 -8.58 -0.39
N TYR A 48 2.77 -7.89 0.30
CA TYR A 48 4.12 -7.62 -0.15
C TYR A 48 5.11 -7.85 1.01
N GLY A 49 6.39 -7.86 0.70
CA GLY A 49 7.55 -7.91 1.58
C GLY A 49 7.31 -8.33 3.04
N GLY A 50 7.85 -9.47 3.48
CA GLY A 50 7.74 -9.89 4.87
C GLY A 50 6.33 -10.24 5.38
N GLY A 51 5.35 -10.45 4.47
CA GLY A 51 4.00 -10.86 4.83
C GLY A 51 3.06 -9.73 5.27
N PHE A 52 3.32 -8.49 4.84
CA PHE A 52 2.39 -7.38 5.06
C PHE A 52 1.18 -7.52 4.14
N MET A 53 0.00 -7.62 4.73
CA MET A 53 -1.29 -7.74 4.03
C MET A 53 -1.83 -6.34 3.65
N ALA A 54 -1.14 -5.64 2.74
CA ALA A 54 -1.44 -4.26 2.37
C ALA A 54 -2.79 -4.08 1.67
N GLY A 55 -3.13 -4.99 0.76
CA GLY A 55 -4.42 -5.04 0.08
C GLY A 55 -5.17 -6.33 0.41
N PRO A 56 -5.78 -6.48 1.60
CA PRO A 56 -6.28 -7.77 2.08
C PRO A 56 -7.24 -8.48 1.13
N GLU A 57 -7.99 -7.72 0.35
CA GLU A 57 -8.99 -8.22 -0.59
C GLU A 57 -8.66 -7.93 -2.06
N ALA A 58 -7.47 -7.37 -2.34
CA ALA A 58 -7.03 -7.08 -3.70
C ALA A 58 -7.01 -8.35 -4.57
N GLN A 59 -7.43 -8.18 -5.82
CA GLN A 59 -7.51 -9.25 -6.82
C GLN A 59 -6.72 -8.83 -8.06
N PRO A 60 -5.65 -9.55 -8.43
CA PRO A 60 -4.75 -9.12 -9.50
C PRO A 60 -5.34 -9.19 -10.91
N ASP A 61 -6.51 -9.81 -11.07
CA ASP A 61 -7.15 -10.04 -12.36
C ASP A 61 -8.53 -9.36 -12.51
N ASP A 62 -8.89 -8.44 -11.59
CA ASP A 62 -10.18 -7.75 -11.62
C ASP A 62 -10.13 -6.40 -12.36
N GLY A 63 -8.93 -5.97 -12.81
CA GLY A 63 -8.73 -4.73 -13.55
C GLY A 63 -8.77 -3.48 -12.68
N TRP A 64 -8.53 -3.60 -11.38
CA TRP A 64 -8.51 -2.49 -10.43
C TRP A 64 -7.29 -2.53 -9.52
N LEU A 65 -6.92 -1.35 -9.03
CA LEU A 65 -5.91 -1.15 -8.00
C LEU A 65 -6.61 -0.76 -6.69
N ASP A 66 -6.18 -1.36 -5.60
CA ASP A 66 -6.59 -0.95 -4.25
C ASP A 66 -5.57 0.04 -3.69
N VAL A 67 -6.01 1.27 -3.45
CA VAL A 67 -5.15 2.38 -3.01
C VAL A 67 -5.42 2.67 -1.55
N PHE A 68 -4.42 2.47 -0.71
CA PHE A 68 -4.46 2.77 0.72
C PHE A 68 -3.49 3.90 1.05
N ILE A 69 -4.02 5.05 1.44
CA ILE A 69 -3.23 6.20 1.90
C ILE A 69 -3.31 6.23 3.42
N VAL A 70 -2.17 6.10 4.08
CA VAL A 70 -2.07 6.22 5.54
C VAL A 70 -1.84 7.68 5.89
N ARG A 71 -2.79 8.30 6.59
CA ARG A 71 -2.69 9.68 7.05
C ARG A 71 -1.50 9.87 7.98
N LYS A 72 -0.96 11.08 8.01
CA LYS A 72 0.06 11.45 9.00
C LYS A 72 -0.51 11.33 10.40
N VAL A 73 0.18 10.59 11.24
CA VAL A 73 -0.21 10.32 12.64
C VAL A 73 0.97 10.51 13.57
N SER A 74 0.70 10.57 14.88
CA SER A 74 1.75 10.60 15.88
C SER A 74 2.50 9.26 15.96
N ARG A 75 3.75 9.30 16.40
CA ARG A 75 4.61 8.09 16.52
C ARG A 75 3.98 6.99 17.39
N ARG A 76 3.27 7.36 18.43
CA ARG A 76 2.59 6.41 19.34
C ARG A 76 1.52 5.60 18.61
N VAL A 77 0.87 6.20 17.61
CA VAL A 77 -0.18 5.56 16.81
C VAL A 77 0.43 4.63 15.75
N ILE A 78 1.64 4.92 15.25
CA ILE A 78 2.28 4.13 14.19
C ILE A 78 2.44 2.67 14.60
N ALA A 79 2.87 2.39 15.81
CA ALA A 79 3.06 1.01 16.29
C ALA A 79 1.75 0.20 16.25
N LYS A 80 0.64 0.82 16.65
CA LYS A 80 -0.70 0.22 16.57
C LYS A 80 -1.11 0.00 15.10
N LEU A 81 -0.91 1.01 14.25
CA LEU A 81 -1.27 0.93 12.83
C LEU A 81 -0.42 -0.10 12.09
N LEU A 82 0.86 -0.26 12.44
CA LEU A 82 1.75 -1.24 11.83
C LEU A 82 1.21 -2.67 11.99
N MET A 83 0.74 -3.02 13.19
CA MET A 83 0.16 -4.34 13.46
C MET A 83 -1.18 -4.53 12.74
N LEU A 84 -2.03 -3.52 12.78
CA LEU A 84 -3.31 -3.51 12.07
C LEU A 84 -3.09 -3.72 10.54
N TYR A 85 -2.13 -3.00 9.96
CA TYR A 85 -1.79 -3.05 8.56
C TYR A 85 -1.11 -4.38 8.17
N LYS A 86 -0.13 -4.83 8.98
CA LYS A 86 0.56 -6.10 8.75
C LYS A 86 -0.40 -7.28 8.68
N ASN A 87 -1.39 -7.32 9.57
CA ASN A 87 -2.36 -8.42 9.66
C ASN A 87 -3.57 -8.25 8.72
N GLY A 88 -3.63 -7.18 7.92
CA GLY A 88 -4.75 -6.90 7.03
C GLY A 88 -6.04 -6.51 7.73
N GLN A 89 -5.99 -6.19 9.02
CA GLN A 89 -7.16 -5.87 9.84
C GLN A 89 -7.70 -4.45 9.61
N HIS A 90 -7.06 -3.68 8.74
CA HIS A 90 -7.49 -2.34 8.37
C HIS A 90 -8.64 -2.34 7.33
N PHE A 91 -8.85 -3.47 6.62
CA PHE A 91 -9.81 -3.55 5.55
C PHE A 91 -10.54 -4.90 5.56
N GLN A 92 -11.87 -4.88 5.53
CA GLN A 92 -12.72 -6.07 5.55
C GLN A 92 -14.05 -5.78 4.84
N ASN A 93 -14.57 -6.77 4.12
CA ASN A 93 -15.87 -6.68 3.43
C ASN A 93 -15.96 -5.45 2.49
N GLY A 94 -14.89 -5.19 1.72
CA GLY A 94 -14.83 -4.10 0.75
C GLY A 94 -14.68 -2.70 1.35
N GLN A 95 -14.41 -2.55 2.64
CA GLN A 95 -14.34 -1.25 3.31
C GLN A 95 -13.32 -1.20 4.44
N LEU A 96 -12.90 0.03 4.79
CA LEU A 96 -12.08 0.26 5.97
C LEU A 96 -12.84 -0.14 7.24
N THR A 97 -12.16 -0.85 8.14
CA THR A 97 -12.70 -1.14 9.47
C THR A 97 -12.85 0.13 10.32
N GLU A 98 -13.71 0.12 11.31
CA GLU A 98 -13.92 1.28 12.20
C GLU A 98 -12.61 1.73 12.87
N ALA A 99 -11.74 0.78 13.20
CA ALA A 99 -10.43 1.07 13.76
C ALA A 99 -9.46 1.74 12.77
N ALA A 100 -9.66 1.55 11.48
CA ALA A 100 -8.81 2.09 10.41
C ALA A 100 -9.31 3.41 9.83
N LYS A 101 -10.61 3.63 9.78
CA LYS A 101 -11.24 4.82 9.17
C LYS A 101 -10.60 6.17 9.54
N PRO A 102 -10.22 6.44 10.81
CA PRO A 102 -9.58 7.70 11.16
C PRO A 102 -8.20 7.92 10.54
N TYR A 103 -7.52 6.83 10.17
CA TYR A 103 -6.12 6.83 9.81
C TYR A 103 -5.85 6.51 8.35
N PHE A 104 -6.81 5.91 7.65
CA PHE A 104 -6.67 5.49 6.25
C PHE A 104 -7.66 6.21 5.36
N ILE A 105 -7.24 6.42 4.11
CA ILE A 105 -8.11 6.71 2.99
C ILE A 105 -8.00 5.50 2.07
N TYR A 106 -9.12 4.98 1.62
CA TYR A 106 -9.19 3.92 0.63
C TYR A 106 -9.85 4.43 -0.64
N ARG A 107 -9.28 4.06 -1.76
CA ARG A 107 -9.86 4.26 -3.10
C ARG A 107 -9.59 3.02 -3.93
N ARG A 108 -10.51 2.69 -4.78
CA ARG A 108 -10.34 1.71 -5.84
C ARG A 108 -10.22 2.47 -7.16
N ALA A 109 -9.18 2.19 -7.96
CA ALA A 109 -8.83 3.01 -9.11
C ALA A 109 -8.23 2.20 -10.25
N LYS A 110 -8.26 2.74 -11.45
CA LYS A 110 -7.53 2.22 -12.62
C LYS A 110 -6.21 2.95 -12.83
N SER A 111 -6.14 4.20 -12.42
CA SER A 111 -4.95 5.04 -12.55
C SER A 111 -4.75 5.88 -11.29
N VAL A 112 -3.51 5.92 -10.83
CA VAL A 112 -3.09 6.74 -9.68
C VAL A 112 -1.80 7.44 -10.05
N SER A 113 -1.76 8.76 -9.95
CA SER A 113 -0.51 9.48 -9.94
C SER A 113 -0.33 10.25 -8.64
N LEU A 114 0.91 10.41 -8.22
CA LEU A 114 1.24 11.08 -6.98
C LEU A 114 2.56 11.85 -7.12
N ARG A 115 2.62 13.01 -6.47
CA ARG A 115 3.80 13.86 -6.41
C ARG A 115 3.91 14.55 -5.05
N ALA A 116 5.11 14.98 -4.69
CA ALA A 116 5.28 15.84 -3.53
C ALA A 116 4.45 17.13 -3.68
N ALA A 117 3.81 17.55 -2.60
CA ALA A 117 3.12 18.83 -2.49
C ALA A 117 3.75 19.69 -1.37
N ASP A 118 5.02 19.43 -1.06
CA ASP A 118 5.86 20.19 -0.15
C ASP A 118 7.27 20.36 -0.75
N ASP A 119 8.09 21.24 -0.16
CA ASP A 119 9.42 21.63 -0.66
C ASP A 119 10.56 20.67 -0.22
N ARG A 120 10.24 19.47 0.24
CA ARG A 120 11.23 18.50 0.77
C ARG A 120 11.85 17.61 -0.30
N GLY A 121 11.77 17.99 -1.58
CA GLY A 121 12.32 17.25 -2.70
C GLY A 121 11.45 16.05 -3.11
N PRO A 122 12.00 15.11 -3.90
CA PRO A 122 11.26 14.01 -4.49
C PRO A 122 10.63 13.07 -3.46
N ILE A 123 9.60 12.36 -3.86
CA ILE A 123 9.04 11.23 -3.09
C ILE A 123 9.94 10.01 -3.26
N ILE A 124 9.91 9.11 -2.30
CA ILE A 124 10.57 7.80 -2.43
C ILE A 124 9.50 6.79 -2.83
N ALA A 125 9.64 6.25 -4.03
CA ALA A 125 8.81 5.15 -4.51
C ALA A 125 9.53 3.82 -4.29
N THR A 126 8.76 2.79 -3.98
CA THR A 126 9.25 1.42 -3.84
C THR A 126 8.43 0.52 -4.75
N ALA A 127 9.10 -0.15 -5.68
CA ALA A 127 8.52 -1.17 -6.55
C ALA A 127 9.44 -2.39 -6.57
N ASP A 128 8.88 -3.58 -6.42
CA ASP A 128 9.60 -4.87 -6.42
C ASP A 128 10.80 -4.94 -5.44
N GLY A 129 10.72 -4.17 -4.34
CA GLY A 129 11.76 -4.10 -3.32
C GLY A 129 12.86 -3.07 -3.59
N GLU A 130 12.84 -2.39 -4.72
CA GLU A 130 13.76 -1.30 -5.05
C GLU A 130 13.16 0.06 -4.70
N CYS A 131 13.96 0.92 -4.08
CA CYS A 131 13.56 2.27 -3.69
C CYS A 131 14.26 3.31 -4.57
N ALA A 132 13.51 4.24 -5.13
CA ALA A 132 14.04 5.33 -5.94
C ALA A 132 13.38 6.67 -5.60
N PRO A 133 14.14 7.78 -5.62
CA PRO A 133 13.57 9.12 -5.58
C PRO A 133 12.89 9.43 -6.91
N CYS A 134 11.65 9.94 -6.85
CA CYS A 134 10.84 10.26 -8.02
C CYS A 134 10.14 11.60 -7.80
N GLU A 135 10.14 12.47 -8.80
CA GLU A 135 9.36 13.72 -8.79
C GLU A 135 7.85 13.42 -8.86
N GLN A 136 7.51 12.43 -9.66
CA GLN A 136 6.16 11.94 -9.83
C GLN A 136 6.16 10.44 -10.06
N VAL A 137 5.18 9.75 -9.51
CA VAL A 137 4.89 8.34 -9.79
C VAL A 137 3.53 8.23 -10.42
N ARG A 138 3.42 7.44 -11.50
CA ARG A 138 2.15 7.06 -12.11
C ARG A 138 2.03 5.56 -12.16
N VAL A 139 0.92 5.05 -11.68
CA VAL A 139 0.58 3.62 -11.67
C VAL A 139 -0.74 3.45 -12.41
N GLU A 140 -0.76 2.59 -13.41
CA GLU A 140 -1.95 2.26 -14.18
C GLU A 140 -2.12 0.75 -14.25
N VAL A 141 -3.36 0.30 -14.12
CA VAL A 141 -3.67 -1.09 -14.36
C VAL A 141 -3.62 -1.38 -15.85
N GLN A 142 -2.91 -2.44 -16.21
CA GLN A 142 -2.96 -3.00 -17.57
C GLN A 142 -3.65 -4.36 -17.49
N PRO A 143 -4.93 -4.45 -17.87
CA PRO A 143 -5.68 -5.68 -17.72
C PRO A 143 -5.05 -6.82 -18.51
N LEU A 144 -4.88 -7.97 -17.85
CA LEU A 144 -4.40 -9.22 -18.45
C LEU A 144 -3.03 -9.11 -19.16
N ALA A 145 -2.20 -8.12 -18.83
CA ALA A 145 -0.88 -7.93 -19.42
C ALA A 145 0.14 -9.03 -19.01
N GLY A 146 -0.05 -9.66 -17.86
CA GLY A 146 0.80 -10.73 -17.35
C GLY A 146 0.16 -12.12 -17.47
N ARG A 147 1.02 -13.14 -17.63
CA ARG A 147 0.62 -14.55 -17.54
C ARG A 147 1.39 -15.20 -16.39
N VAL A 148 0.68 -15.84 -15.49
CA VAL A 148 1.28 -16.54 -14.35
C VAL A 148 0.95 -18.01 -14.46
N LEU A 149 1.97 -18.88 -14.33
CA LEU A 149 1.78 -20.32 -14.21
C LEU A 149 1.49 -20.65 -12.74
N LEU A 150 0.34 -21.23 -12.49
CA LEU A 150 -0.05 -21.69 -11.16
C LEU A 150 -0.11 -23.21 -11.12
N PRO A 151 0.41 -23.88 -10.09
CA PRO A 151 0.12 -25.27 -9.83
C PRO A 151 -1.39 -25.49 -9.71
N GLN A 152 -1.89 -26.63 -10.22
CA GLN A 152 -3.32 -26.92 -10.27
C GLN A 152 -4.06 -26.73 -8.93
N PRO A 153 -3.51 -27.15 -7.77
CA PRO A 153 -4.16 -26.89 -6.49
C PRO A 153 -4.27 -25.40 -6.13
N ALA A 154 -3.28 -24.59 -6.54
CA ALA A 154 -3.31 -23.14 -6.32
C ALA A 154 -4.33 -22.46 -7.23
N TYR A 155 -4.43 -22.89 -8.48
CA TYR A 155 -5.45 -22.42 -9.43
C TYR A 155 -6.86 -22.71 -8.94
N GLN A 156 -7.12 -23.94 -8.44
CA GLN A 156 -8.43 -24.30 -7.87
C GLN A 156 -8.82 -23.43 -6.67
N ARG A 157 -7.85 -23.14 -5.77
CA ARG A 157 -8.08 -22.24 -4.62
C ARG A 157 -8.37 -20.80 -5.08
N PHE A 158 -7.69 -20.34 -6.10
CA PHE A 158 -7.87 -19.01 -6.66
C PHE A 158 -9.27 -18.85 -7.28
N THR A 159 -9.69 -19.81 -8.11
CA THR A 159 -11.01 -19.80 -8.78
C THR A 159 -12.17 -20.00 -7.81
N ALA A 160 -12.04 -20.88 -6.81
CA ALA A 160 -13.06 -21.09 -5.78
C ALA A 160 -13.29 -19.80 -4.95
N LYS A 161 -12.22 -19.08 -4.62
CA LYS A 161 -12.33 -17.83 -3.88
C LYS A 161 -12.97 -16.72 -4.68
N LYS A 162 -12.76 -16.70 -6.01
CA LYS A 162 -13.40 -15.75 -6.93
C LYS A 162 -14.90 -16.00 -7.08
N ALA A 163 -15.33 -17.27 -7.04
CA ALA A 163 -16.74 -17.64 -7.09
C ALA A 163 -17.50 -17.27 -5.81
N ALA A 164 -16.82 -17.24 -4.67
CA ALA A 164 -17.42 -16.90 -3.37
C ALA A 164 -17.60 -15.38 -3.13
N VAL A 165 -17.03 -14.54 -3.99
CA VAL A 165 -17.07 -13.04 -3.88
C VAL A 165 -18.07 -12.44 -4.87
N LYS A 166 -18.69 -13.24 -5.72
CA LYS A 166 -19.84 -12.87 -6.57
C LYS A 166 -21.15 -13.09 -5.85
#